data_39d2e99518c8ba27a2b0a73bd7d030c3
#
_entry.id   39d2e99518c8ba27a2b0a73bd7d030c3
#
_cell.length_a   1.000
_cell.length_b   1.000
_cell.length_c   1.000
_cell.angle_alpha   90.00
_cell.angle_beta   90.00
_cell.angle_gamma   90.00
#
_symmetry.space_group_name_H-M   'P 1'
#
loop_
_entity.id
_entity.type
_entity.pdbx_description
1 polymer ?
#
loop_
_entity_poly.entity_id
_entity_poly.type
_entity_poly.pdbx_seq_one_letter_code
_entity_poly.pdbx_strand_id
1 'polypeptide(L)'
;MVIAVLADIVGSRKLNDRSAAQRILDDTIRRVEADLPLAHHPLTPTVGDEQQGVYLRLEDALVSLLMIQLALPDGIAFRFGIGIGEVRTVDSVHGELADGPGWYAARAAIETVHAREARTVPRTRIWIVGAPGQDEVMESVIAASNAYLLVRDELVGAMNERERRLTYGRMVGRSQHDLAAEEGISQPSVSKSLRNAGSAALIEGAVALRGASA
;
A
#
# COMPACT_ATOMS: atom_id res chain seq x y z
N MET A 1 3.75 -10.24 -16.75
CA MET A 1 4.58 -9.65 -15.69
C MET A 1 3.80 -9.85 -14.39
N VAL A 2 4.47 -10.20 -13.30
CA VAL A 2 3.82 -10.43 -12.00
C VAL A 2 4.47 -9.48 -11.00
N ILE A 3 3.68 -8.95 -10.09
CA ILE A 3 4.10 -8.01 -9.04
C ILE A 3 3.98 -8.72 -7.71
N ALA A 4 5.11 -9.00 -7.08
CA ALA A 4 5.19 -9.53 -5.72
C ALA A 4 5.14 -8.36 -4.71
N VAL A 5 4.38 -8.51 -3.65
CA VAL A 5 4.31 -7.52 -2.57
C VAL A 5 4.61 -8.20 -1.24
N LEU A 6 5.57 -7.66 -0.52
CA LEU A 6 5.83 -7.97 0.89
C LEU A 6 5.36 -6.80 1.75
N ALA A 7 4.77 -7.09 2.90
CA ALA A 7 4.44 -6.08 3.89
C ALA A 7 4.93 -6.49 5.27
N ASP A 8 5.40 -5.53 6.06
CA ASP A 8 5.75 -5.70 7.47
C ASP A 8 5.17 -4.59 8.35
N ILE A 9 5.04 -4.85 9.65
CA ILE A 9 4.52 -3.89 10.63
C ILE A 9 5.67 -2.98 11.08
N VAL A 10 5.47 -1.66 10.96
CA VAL A 10 6.42 -0.66 11.48
C VAL A 10 6.56 -0.80 13.00
N GLY A 11 7.78 -1.07 13.46
CA GLY A 11 8.05 -1.17 14.89
C GLY A 11 7.39 -2.35 15.61
N SER A 12 7.10 -3.44 14.91
CA SER A 12 6.43 -4.65 15.44
C SER A 12 6.99 -5.15 16.76
N ARG A 13 8.32 -5.02 16.97
CA ARG A 13 9.00 -5.42 18.21
C ARG A 13 8.67 -4.53 19.43
N LYS A 14 8.12 -3.33 19.19
CA LYS A 14 7.76 -2.35 20.23
C LYS A 14 6.26 -2.33 20.55
N LEU A 15 5.46 -3.09 19.79
CA LEU A 15 4.02 -3.17 20.00
C LEU A 15 3.72 -4.01 21.25
N ASN A 16 2.90 -3.47 22.16
CA ASN A 16 2.45 -4.17 23.36
C ASN A 16 1.58 -5.39 23.03
N ASP A 17 0.80 -5.32 21.96
CA ASP A 17 -0.05 -6.42 21.45
C ASP A 17 0.11 -6.57 19.94
N ARG A 18 1.06 -7.44 19.55
CA ARG A 18 1.29 -7.78 18.13
C ARG A 18 0.10 -8.51 17.50
N SER A 19 -0.62 -9.31 18.29
CA SER A 19 -1.79 -10.04 17.79
C SER A 19 -2.94 -9.09 17.48
N ALA A 20 -3.13 -8.02 18.26
CA ALA A 20 -4.12 -7.00 17.95
C ALA A 20 -3.75 -6.24 16.66
N ALA A 21 -2.48 -5.85 16.50
CA ALA A 21 -2.02 -5.19 15.29
C ALA A 21 -2.21 -6.08 14.04
N GLN A 22 -1.92 -7.38 14.17
CA GLN A 22 -2.14 -8.34 13.09
C GLN A 22 -3.62 -8.44 12.71
N ARG A 23 -4.53 -8.56 13.69
CA ARG A 23 -5.98 -8.59 13.42
C ARG A 23 -6.46 -7.31 12.71
N ILE A 24 -5.98 -6.14 13.13
CA ILE A 24 -6.33 -4.86 12.48
C ILE A 24 -5.87 -4.86 11.02
N LEU A 25 -4.67 -5.38 10.75
CA LEU A 25 -4.19 -5.52 9.38
C LEU A 25 -5.08 -6.45 8.56
N ASP A 26 -5.35 -7.66 9.06
CA ASP A 26 -6.15 -8.66 8.35
C ASP A 26 -7.56 -8.13 8.05
N ASP A 27 -8.17 -7.42 9.00
CA ASP A 27 -9.48 -6.77 8.82
C ASP A 27 -9.40 -5.61 7.82
N THR A 28 -8.30 -4.85 7.83
CA THR A 28 -8.08 -3.75 6.88
C THR A 28 -7.91 -4.28 5.45
N ILE A 29 -7.09 -5.31 5.25
CA ILE A 29 -6.88 -5.96 3.95
C ILE A 29 -8.22 -6.51 3.43
N ARG A 30 -8.96 -7.24 4.27
CA ARG A 30 -10.27 -7.82 3.90
C ARG A 30 -11.26 -6.73 3.49
N ARG A 31 -11.29 -5.60 4.21
CA ARG A 31 -12.14 -4.45 3.86
C ARG A 31 -11.75 -3.83 2.52
N VAL A 32 -10.47 -3.61 2.30
CA VAL A 32 -9.97 -3.03 1.03
C VAL A 32 -10.29 -3.95 -0.15
N GLU A 33 -10.07 -5.26 -0.01
CA GLU A 33 -10.40 -6.24 -1.06
C GLU A 33 -11.92 -6.34 -1.31
N ALA A 34 -12.75 -6.16 -0.28
CA ALA A 34 -14.20 -6.11 -0.46
C ALA A 34 -14.66 -4.84 -1.20
N ASP A 35 -14.05 -3.70 -0.90
CA ASP A 35 -14.38 -2.41 -1.51
C ASP A 35 -13.79 -2.25 -2.92
N LEU A 36 -12.58 -2.81 -3.15
CA LEU A 36 -11.85 -2.69 -4.41
C LEU A 36 -10.92 -3.91 -4.63
N PRO A 37 -11.42 -5.01 -5.21
CA PRO A 37 -10.67 -6.26 -5.40
C PRO A 37 -9.65 -6.14 -6.54
N LEU A 38 -8.45 -5.66 -6.25
CA LEU A 38 -7.38 -5.46 -7.23
C LEU A 38 -6.29 -6.53 -7.17
N ALA A 39 -6.16 -7.26 -6.05
CA ALA A 39 -5.14 -8.28 -5.91
C ALA A 39 -5.50 -9.56 -6.68
N HIS A 40 -4.51 -10.17 -7.33
CA HIS A 40 -4.63 -11.54 -7.84
C HIS A 40 -4.61 -12.54 -6.68
N HIS A 41 -3.69 -12.36 -5.75
CA HIS A 41 -3.68 -12.99 -4.44
C HIS A 41 -3.54 -11.89 -3.39
N PRO A 42 -4.60 -11.68 -2.55
CA PRO A 42 -4.55 -10.70 -1.48
C PRO A 42 -3.37 -10.93 -0.53
N LEU A 43 -2.93 -9.87 0.14
CA LEU A 43 -1.94 -9.98 1.20
C LEU A 43 -2.42 -10.96 2.28
N THR A 44 -1.64 -11.99 2.54
CA THR A 44 -1.90 -13.03 3.55
C THR A 44 -0.69 -13.22 4.46
N PRO A 45 -0.92 -13.53 5.74
CA PRO A 45 0.17 -13.80 6.68
C PRO A 45 1.05 -14.95 6.23
N THR A 46 2.36 -14.81 6.41
CA THR A 46 3.33 -15.89 6.21
C THR A 46 4.04 -16.22 7.53
N VAL A 47 5.32 -15.94 7.66
CA VAL A 47 6.07 -16.20 8.88
C VAL A 47 6.26 -14.89 9.66
N GLY A 48 5.89 -14.89 10.92
CA GLY A 48 6.04 -13.72 11.81
C GLY A 48 4.97 -12.67 11.58
N ASP A 49 5.39 -11.45 11.27
CA ASP A 49 4.56 -10.27 10.98
C ASP A 49 4.57 -9.88 9.49
N GLU A 50 5.12 -10.76 8.65
CA GLU A 50 5.19 -10.55 7.21
C GLU A 50 3.91 -11.01 6.51
N GLN A 51 3.47 -10.20 5.54
CA GLN A 51 2.39 -10.52 4.62
C GLN A 51 2.94 -10.63 3.21
N GLN A 52 2.36 -11.52 2.42
CA GLN A 52 2.68 -11.71 1.01
C GLN A 52 1.44 -11.59 0.15
N GLY A 53 1.55 -10.90 -0.98
CA GLY A 53 0.48 -10.74 -1.95
C GLY A 53 1.01 -10.66 -3.37
N VAL A 54 0.14 -10.89 -4.35
CA VAL A 54 0.48 -10.88 -5.77
C VAL A 54 -0.53 -10.06 -6.54
N TYR A 55 -0.02 -9.21 -7.45
CA TYR A 55 -0.81 -8.42 -8.37
C TYR A 55 -0.37 -8.70 -9.82
N LEU A 56 -1.28 -8.56 -10.78
CA LEU A 56 -0.97 -8.74 -12.20
C LEU A 56 -0.49 -7.44 -12.85
N ARG A 57 -0.72 -6.30 -12.18
CA ARG A 57 -0.37 -4.97 -12.67
C ARG A 57 0.20 -4.13 -11.56
N LEU A 58 1.20 -3.31 -11.91
CA LEU A 58 1.82 -2.38 -10.96
C LEU A 58 0.82 -1.34 -10.43
N GLU A 59 -0.02 -0.82 -11.30
CA GLU A 59 -1.03 0.19 -10.97
C GLU A 59 -2.03 -0.32 -9.94
N ASP A 60 -2.46 -1.58 -10.07
CA ASP A 60 -3.37 -2.22 -9.11
C ASP A 60 -2.71 -2.37 -7.74
N ALA A 61 -1.45 -2.78 -7.70
CA ALA A 61 -0.68 -2.82 -6.46
C ALA A 61 -0.57 -1.43 -5.83
N LEU A 62 -0.22 -0.39 -6.62
CA LEU A 62 -0.08 0.98 -6.13
C LEU A 62 -1.37 1.53 -5.53
N VAL A 63 -2.52 1.27 -6.16
CA VAL A 63 -3.83 1.72 -5.68
C VAL A 63 -4.28 0.93 -4.44
N SER A 64 -4.15 -0.40 -4.46
CA SER A 64 -4.51 -1.25 -3.32
C SER A 64 -3.71 -0.88 -2.07
N LEU A 65 -2.39 -0.72 -2.18
CA LEU A 65 -1.54 -0.35 -1.06
C LEU A 65 -1.82 1.08 -0.54
N LEU A 66 -2.22 2.01 -1.40
CA LEU A 66 -2.71 3.32 -0.98
C LEU A 66 -4.00 3.19 -0.14
N MET A 67 -4.95 2.37 -0.60
CA MET A 67 -6.19 2.11 0.11
C MET A 67 -5.94 1.50 1.50
N ILE A 68 -5.00 0.55 1.60
CA ILE A 68 -4.61 -0.04 2.88
C ILE A 68 -4.03 1.05 3.81
N GLN A 69 -3.09 1.88 3.33
CA GLN A 69 -2.52 2.98 4.13
C GLN A 69 -3.57 3.96 4.65
N LEU A 70 -4.56 4.32 3.80
CA LEU A 70 -5.64 5.23 4.19
C LEU A 70 -6.62 4.60 5.19
N ALA A 71 -6.77 3.29 5.18
CA ALA A 71 -7.71 2.54 6.00
C ALA A 71 -7.17 2.19 7.39
N LEU A 72 -5.86 2.25 7.61
CA LEU A 72 -5.23 1.93 8.89
C LEU A 72 -5.55 2.99 9.96
N PRO A 73 -5.82 2.59 11.21
CA PRO A 73 -5.98 3.51 12.33
C PRO A 73 -4.64 4.15 12.73
N ASP A 74 -4.71 5.21 13.53
CA ASP A 74 -3.51 5.82 14.11
C ASP A 74 -2.72 4.82 14.97
N GLY A 75 -1.41 4.97 14.98
CA GLY A 75 -0.50 4.11 15.74
C GLY A 75 -0.11 2.80 15.07
N ILE A 76 -0.74 2.44 13.94
CA ILE A 76 -0.39 1.26 13.15
C ILE A 76 0.02 1.72 11.75
N ALA A 77 1.22 1.32 11.33
CA ALA A 77 1.72 1.59 9.99
C ALA A 77 2.40 0.34 9.42
N PHE A 78 2.38 0.24 8.12
CA PHE A 78 3.03 -0.83 7.37
C PHE A 78 4.05 -0.29 6.39
N ARG A 79 5.09 -1.09 6.14
CA ARG A 79 5.99 -0.93 5.02
C ARG A 79 5.66 -1.96 3.98
N PHE A 80 5.86 -1.60 2.73
CA PHE A 80 5.61 -2.47 1.60
C PHE A 80 6.82 -2.46 0.66
N GLY A 81 7.30 -3.64 0.32
CA GLY A 81 8.27 -3.85 -0.75
C GLY A 81 7.55 -4.41 -1.97
N ILE A 82 7.68 -3.74 -3.11
CA ILE A 82 7.14 -4.21 -4.39
C ILE A 82 8.28 -4.75 -5.24
N GLY A 83 8.17 -6.01 -5.66
CA GLY A 83 9.10 -6.66 -6.56
C GLY A 83 8.48 -6.92 -7.93
N ILE A 84 9.15 -6.48 -8.99
CA ILE A 84 8.74 -6.75 -10.38
C ILE A 84 9.61 -7.86 -10.92
N GLY A 85 9.02 -9.03 -11.18
CA GLY A 85 9.76 -10.18 -11.68
C GLY A 85 8.92 -11.45 -11.71
N GLU A 86 9.54 -12.54 -12.10
CA GLU A 86 8.91 -13.85 -12.06
C GLU A 86 8.64 -14.28 -10.62
N VAL A 87 7.44 -14.78 -10.38
CA VAL A 87 7.00 -15.35 -9.12
C VAL A 87 6.72 -16.82 -9.35
N ARG A 88 7.26 -17.67 -8.50
CA ARG A 88 7.08 -19.12 -8.53
C ARG A 88 6.60 -19.60 -7.18
N THR A 89 5.96 -20.74 -7.16
CA THR A 89 5.73 -21.54 -5.96
C THR A 89 6.62 -22.78 -6.03
N VAL A 90 7.21 -23.13 -4.89
CA VAL A 90 8.01 -24.36 -4.74
C VAL A 90 7.31 -25.23 -3.71
N ASP A 91 7.03 -26.48 -4.09
CA ASP A 91 6.46 -27.44 -3.18
C ASP A 91 7.41 -27.73 -2.02
N SER A 92 6.88 -27.71 -0.81
CA SER A 92 7.62 -28.01 0.41
C SER A 92 6.80 -28.97 1.28
N VAL A 93 7.47 -29.68 2.19
CA VAL A 93 6.83 -30.57 3.17
C VAL A 93 5.78 -29.86 4.04
N HIS A 94 5.87 -28.52 4.11
CA HIS A 94 4.97 -27.65 4.91
C HIS A 94 4.01 -26.81 4.05
N GLY A 95 3.86 -27.14 2.75
CA GLY A 95 3.03 -26.39 1.81
C GLY A 95 3.84 -25.67 0.74
N GLU A 96 3.18 -24.85 -0.06
CA GLU A 96 3.81 -24.07 -1.11
C GLU A 96 4.63 -22.92 -0.52
N LEU A 97 5.88 -22.79 -0.94
CA LEU A 97 6.75 -21.66 -0.60
C LEU A 97 6.80 -20.68 -1.78
N ALA A 98 6.64 -19.41 -1.46
CA ALA A 98 6.85 -18.32 -2.41
C ALA A 98 8.34 -18.20 -2.75
N ASP A 99 8.70 -18.32 -4.03
CA ASP A 99 10.08 -18.24 -4.54
C ASP A 99 10.11 -17.45 -5.86
N GLY A 100 11.31 -17.06 -6.27
CA GLY A 100 11.58 -16.42 -7.53
C GLY A 100 12.08 -14.98 -7.45
N PRO A 101 12.61 -14.47 -8.59
CA PRO A 101 13.25 -13.15 -8.64
C PRO A 101 12.35 -11.99 -8.19
N GLY A 102 11.03 -12.10 -8.39
CA GLY A 102 10.06 -11.09 -7.93
C GLY A 102 10.04 -10.98 -6.41
N TRP A 103 10.08 -12.10 -5.68
CA TRP A 103 10.13 -12.10 -4.22
C TRP A 103 11.45 -11.56 -3.67
N TYR A 104 12.58 -11.87 -4.32
CA TYR A 104 13.89 -11.32 -3.93
C TYR A 104 13.92 -9.80 -4.15
N ALA A 105 13.33 -9.32 -5.25
CA ALA A 105 13.20 -7.90 -5.52
C ALA A 105 12.28 -7.21 -4.48
N ALA A 106 11.16 -7.83 -4.10
CA ALA A 106 10.27 -7.30 -3.05
C ALA A 106 10.98 -7.23 -1.69
N ARG A 107 11.83 -8.21 -1.37
CA ARG A 107 12.67 -8.19 -0.16
C ARG A 107 13.66 -7.02 -0.19
N ALA A 108 14.39 -6.84 -1.29
CA ALA A 108 15.31 -5.71 -1.45
C ALA A 108 14.59 -4.36 -1.38
N ALA A 109 13.35 -4.30 -1.88
CA ALA A 109 12.52 -3.11 -1.80
C ALA A 109 12.15 -2.76 -0.34
N ILE A 110 11.72 -3.73 0.47
CA ILE A 110 11.36 -3.46 1.88
C ILE A 110 12.58 -3.07 2.71
N GLU A 111 13.75 -3.65 2.44
CA GLU A 111 15.02 -3.23 3.05
C GLU A 111 15.38 -1.79 2.70
N THR A 112 15.10 -1.38 1.45
CA THR A 112 15.28 0.00 1.01
C THR A 112 14.34 0.95 1.75
N VAL A 113 13.08 0.58 1.99
CA VAL A 113 12.15 1.37 2.82
C VAL A 113 12.71 1.56 4.22
N HIS A 114 13.18 0.49 4.87
CA HIS A 114 13.81 0.55 6.20
C HIS A 114 14.98 1.54 6.24
N ALA A 115 15.87 1.47 5.24
CA ALA A 115 17.04 2.34 5.18
C ALA A 115 16.67 3.81 4.98
N ARG A 116 15.66 4.10 4.15
CA ARG A 116 15.18 5.46 3.86
C ARG A 116 14.44 6.07 5.04
N GLU A 117 13.53 5.31 5.66
CA GLU A 117 12.80 5.73 6.85
C GLU A 117 13.74 6.13 7.98
N ALA A 118 14.81 5.37 8.19
CA ALA A 118 15.78 5.63 9.26
C ALA A 118 16.68 6.85 9.04
N ARG A 119 16.81 7.34 7.79
CA ARG A 119 17.83 8.36 7.44
C ARG A 119 17.28 9.66 6.90
N THR A 120 16.61 9.58 5.74
CA THR A 120 16.34 10.77 4.91
C THR A 120 14.88 11.10 4.74
N VAL A 121 14.01 10.09 4.71
CA VAL A 121 12.58 10.25 4.43
C VAL A 121 11.76 9.41 5.40
N PRO A 122 11.50 9.90 6.62
CA PRO A 122 10.89 9.12 7.71
C PRO A 122 9.48 8.58 7.41
N ARG A 123 8.80 9.17 6.44
CA ARG A 123 7.45 8.75 6.03
C ARG A 123 7.43 7.80 4.84
N THR A 124 8.59 7.39 4.29
CA THR A 124 8.63 6.37 3.24
C THR A 124 8.00 5.07 3.74
N ARG A 125 7.05 4.55 2.98
CA ARG A 125 6.33 3.32 3.31
C ARG A 125 6.38 2.29 2.19
N ILE A 126 6.63 2.71 0.96
CA ILE A 126 6.63 1.82 -0.21
C ILE A 126 7.87 2.10 -1.06
N TRP A 127 8.44 1.01 -1.60
CA TRP A 127 9.49 1.07 -2.60
C TRP A 127 9.34 -0.05 -3.61
N ILE A 128 9.81 0.18 -4.83
CA ILE A 128 9.76 -0.78 -5.95
C ILE A 128 11.18 -1.12 -6.36
N VAL A 129 11.44 -2.41 -6.55
CA VAL A 129 12.67 -2.93 -7.14
C VAL A 129 12.30 -3.90 -8.27
N GLY A 130 12.98 -3.79 -9.40
CA GLY A 130 12.91 -4.76 -10.48
C GLY A 130 13.88 -5.92 -10.25
N ALA A 131 13.48 -7.14 -10.57
CA ALA A 131 14.41 -8.26 -10.66
C ALA A 131 15.46 -7.98 -11.76
N PRO A 132 16.66 -8.59 -11.70
CA PRO A 132 17.67 -8.40 -12.72
C PRO A 132 17.16 -8.73 -14.13
N GLY A 133 17.59 -7.93 -15.13
CA GLY A 133 17.22 -8.13 -16.53
C GLY A 133 15.98 -7.36 -16.98
N GLN A 134 15.52 -6.37 -16.23
CA GLN A 134 14.52 -5.42 -16.72
C GLN A 134 15.10 -4.61 -17.89
N ASP A 135 14.23 -4.23 -18.83
CA ASP A 135 14.60 -3.32 -19.91
C ASP A 135 14.61 -1.85 -19.42
N GLU A 136 15.20 -0.96 -20.22
CA GLU A 136 15.32 0.47 -19.91
C GLU A 136 13.96 1.16 -19.68
N VAL A 137 12.91 0.70 -20.33
CA VAL A 137 11.56 1.24 -20.19
C VAL A 137 11.04 0.91 -18.78
N MET A 138 11.18 -0.35 -18.36
CA MET A 138 10.75 -0.78 -17.03
C MET A 138 11.59 -0.11 -15.95
N GLU A 139 12.90 0.02 -16.13
CA GLU A 139 13.74 0.77 -15.19
C GLU A 139 13.27 2.23 -15.03
N SER A 140 12.90 2.88 -16.13
CA SER A 140 12.33 4.23 -16.12
C SER A 140 10.98 4.30 -15.40
N VAL A 141 10.11 3.33 -15.63
CA VAL A 141 8.81 3.20 -14.92
C VAL A 141 9.03 3.03 -13.42
N ILE A 142 9.96 2.17 -13.01
CA ILE A 142 10.30 1.96 -11.60
C ILE A 142 10.82 3.24 -10.97
N ALA A 143 11.73 3.95 -11.64
CA ALA A 143 12.30 5.21 -11.15
C ALA A 143 11.22 6.29 -10.97
N ALA A 144 10.37 6.48 -11.96
CA ALA A 144 9.26 7.45 -11.93
C ALA A 144 8.24 7.08 -10.82
N SER A 145 7.89 5.79 -10.71
CA SER A 145 6.98 5.30 -9.68
C SER A 145 7.56 5.51 -8.28
N ASN A 146 8.83 5.24 -8.07
CA ASN A 146 9.48 5.47 -6.78
C ASN A 146 9.52 6.97 -6.42
N ALA A 147 9.74 7.87 -7.38
CA ALA A 147 9.65 9.30 -7.16
C ALA A 147 8.22 9.74 -6.76
N TYR A 148 7.20 9.21 -7.44
CA TYR A 148 5.79 9.41 -7.06
C TYR A 148 5.49 8.89 -5.66
N LEU A 149 5.97 7.70 -5.30
CA LEU A 149 5.73 7.07 -4.00
C LEU A 149 6.30 7.89 -2.85
N LEU A 150 7.47 8.49 -3.00
CA LEU A 150 8.04 9.39 -1.98
C LEU A 150 7.11 10.58 -1.67
N VAL A 151 6.56 11.21 -2.70
CA VAL A 151 5.64 12.35 -2.54
C VAL A 151 4.30 11.88 -1.96
N ARG A 152 3.79 10.75 -2.44
CA ARG A 152 2.54 10.15 -1.96
C ARG A 152 2.60 9.76 -0.49
N ASP A 153 3.67 9.07 -0.09
CA ASP A 153 3.84 8.60 1.30
C ASP A 153 4.00 9.79 2.27
N GLU A 154 4.67 10.87 1.83
CA GLU A 154 4.74 12.11 2.61
C GLU A 154 3.36 12.73 2.79
N LEU A 155 2.56 12.80 1.72
CA LEU A 155 1.21 13.36 1.76
C LEU A 155 0.27 12.54 2.67
N VAL A 156 0.25 11.21 2.50
CA VAL A 156 -0.57 10.31 3.32
C VAL A 156 -0.11 10.32 4.78
N GLY A 157 1.20 10.32 5.02
CA GLY A 157 1.78 10.36 6.37
C GLY A 157 1.58 11.68 7.10
N ALA A 158 1.19 12.76 6.40
CA ALA A 158 0.81 14.04 7.00
C ALA A 158 -0.67 14.10 7.40
N MET A 159 -1.51 13.19 6.89
CA MET A 159 -2.95 13.15 7.20
C MET A 159 -3.20 12.65 8.62
N ASN A 160 -4.14 13.29 9.31
CA ASN A 160 -4.74 12.71 10.50
C ASN A 160 -5.72 11.58 10.11
N GLU A 161 -6.15 10.80 11.10
CA GLU A 161 -6.99 9.62 10.88
C GLU A 161 -8.33 9.96 10.18
N ARG A 162 -8.97 11.08 10.54
CA ARG A 162 -10.20 11.53 9.86
C ARG A 162 -9.95 11.87 8.40
N GLU A 163 -8.88 12.56 8.10
CA GLU A 163 -8.52 12.91 6.72
C GLU A 163 -8.27 11.65 5.88
N ARG A 164 -7.62 10.62 6.45
CA ARG A 164 -7.45 9.33 5.79
C ARG A 164 -8.78 8.64 5.54
N ARG A 165 -9.69 8.57 6.55
CA ARG A 165 -11.03 7.96 6.39
C ARG A 165 -11.85 8.68 5.33
N LEU A 166 -11.84 10.01 5.31
CA LEU A 166 -12.55 10.81 4.31
C LEU A 166 -12.00 10.58 2.90
N THR A 167 -10.66 10.53 2.77
CA THR A 167 -9.99 10.25 1.48
C THR A 167 -10.33 8.85 0.99
N TYR A 168 -10.24 7.84 1.87
CA TYR A 168 -10.65 6.47 1.57
C TYR A 168 -12.11 6.41 1.08
N GLY A 169 -13.03 7.01 1.83
CA GLY A 169 -14.45 7.04 1.48
C GLY A 169 -14.69 7.66 0.11
N ARG A 170 -13.96 8.72 -0.25
CA ARG A 170 -14.04 9.31 -1.58
C ARG A 170 -13.49 8.38 -2.67
N MET A 171 -12.42 7.64 -2.41
CA MET A 171 -11.86 6.68 -3.36
C MET A 171 -12.80 5.50 -3.65
N VAL A 172 -13.62 5.09 -2.68
CA VAL A 172 -14.67 4.08 -2.89
C VAL A 172 -16.00 4.66 -3.36
N GLY A 173 -16.00 5.92 -3.82
CA GLY A 173 -17.17 6.54 -4.48
C GLY A 173 -18.21 7.17 -3.55
N ARG A 174 -17.95 7.26 -2.23
CA ARG A 174 -18.91 7.85 -1.29
C ARG A 174 -19.01 9.36 -1.49
N SER A 175 -20.21 9.91 -1.36
CA SER A 175 -20.44 11.35 -1.46
C SER A 175 -19.91 12.10 -0.23
N GLN A 176 -19.57 13.38 -0.39
CA GLN A 176 -19.21 14.21 0.76
C GLN A 176 -20.36 14.38 1.75
N HIS A 177 -21.60 14.22 1.29
CA HIS A 177 -22.79 14.28 2.14
C HIS A 177 -22.85 13.05 3.08
N ASP A 178 -22.65 11.85 2.52
CA ASP A 178 -22.66 10.60 3.30
C ASP A 178 -21.51 10.59 4.32
N LEU A 179 -20.31 10.99 3.88
CA LEU A 179 -19.15 11.11 4.75
C LEU A 179 -19.34 12.13 5.88
N ALA A 180 -20.06 13.22 5.63
CA ALA A 180 -20.41 14.20 6.64
C ALA A 180 -21.34 13.61 7.71
N ALA A 181 -22.36 12.86 7.28
CA ALA A 181 -23.27 12.16 8.18
C ALA A 181 -22.55 11.13 9.06
N GLU A 182 -21.65 10.34 8.48
CA GLU A 182 -20.90 9.31 9.19
C GLU A 182 -19.89 9.86 10.19
N GLU A 183 -19.19 10.94 9.83
CA GLU A 183 -18.21 11.58 10.72
C GLU A 183 -18.88 12.55 11.73
N GLY A 184 -20.20 12.77 11.65
CA GLY A 184 -20.92 13.69 12.52
C GLY A 184 -20.49 15.15 12.34
N ILE A 185 -20.12 15.56 11.13
CA ILE A 185 -19.67 16.91 10.80
C ILE A 185 -20.44 17.50 9.61
N SER A 186 -20.28 18.79 9.35
CA SER A 186 -20.93 19.42 8.19
C SER A 186 -20.22 19.08 6.87
N GLN A 187 -20.95 19.04 5.76
CA GLN A 187 -20.37 18.82 4.42
C GLN A 187 -19.29 19.88 4.05
N PRO A 188 -19.42 21.17 4.39
CA PRO A 188 -18.31 22.13 4.22
C PRO A 188 -17.05 21.76 5.01
N SER A 189 -17.19 21.14 6.20
CA SER A 189 -16.05 20.66 6.98
C SER A 189 -15.36 19.48 6.29
N VAL A 190 -16.11 18.54 5.71
CA VAL A 190 -15.55 17.45 4.88
C VAL A 190 -14.76 18.03 3.70
N SER A 191 -15.38 18.97 2.95
CA SER A 191 -14.73 19.63 1.80
C SER A 191 -13.43 20.33 2.20
N LYS A 192 -13.41 21.02 3.35
CA LYS A 192 -12.22 21.68 3.88
C LYS A 192 -11.12 20.67 4.26
N SER A 193 -11.49 19.59 4.97
CA SER A 193 -10.53 18.54 5.37
C SER A 193 -9.90 17.88 4.14
N LEU A 194 -10.68 17.45 3.15
CA LEU A 194 -10.18 16.85 1.91
C LEU A 194 -9.25 17.79 1.13
N ARG A 195 -9.57 19.08 1.10
CA ARG A 195 -8.71 20.08 0.44
C ARG A 195 -7.38 20.25 1.17
N ASN A 196 -7.41 20.41 2.48
CA ASN A 196 -6.20 20.60 3.29
C ASN A 196 -5.29 19.37 3.25
N ALA A 197 -5.87 18.18 3.21
CA ALA A 197 -5.16 16.90 3.11
C ALA A 197 -4.61 16.60 1.70
N GLY A 198 -4.89 17.42 0.68
CA GLY A 198 -4.48 17.13 -0.69
C GLY A 198 -5.15 15.88 -1.30
N SER A 199 -6.30 15.46 -0.74
CA SER A 199 -6.99 14.24 -1.12
C SER A 199 -7.34 14.19 -2.61
N ALA A 200 -7.64 15.34 -3.22
CA ALA A 200 -7.95 15.41 -4.66
C ALA A 200 -6.80 14.88 -5.52
N ALA A 201 -5.55 15.24 -5.19
CA ALA A 201 -4.39 14.77 -5.94
C ALA A 201 -4.19 13.24 -5.82
N LEU A 202 -4.45 12.66 -4.64
CA LEU A 202 -4.39 11.20 -4.43
C LEU A 202 -5.49 10.48 -5.23
N ILE A 203 -6.72 11.00 -5.19
CA ILE A 203 -7.88 10.42 -5.89
C ILE A 203 -7.65 10.47 -7.40
N GLU A 204 -7.32 11.64 -7.95
CA GLU A 204 -7.06 11.80 -9.38
C GLU A 204 -5.84 10.97 -9.83
N GLY A 205 -4.79 10.90 -9.01
CA GLY A 205 -3.64 10.04 -9.25
C GLY A 205 -4.01 8.55 -9.34
N ALA A 206 -4.87 8.07 -8.43
CA ALA A 206 -5.38 6.70 -8.47
C ALA A 206 -6.28 6.44 -9.70
N VAL A 207 -7.10 7.42 -10.09
CA VAL A 207 -7.90 7.35 -11.33
C VAL A 207 -7.00 7.28 -12.55
N ALA A 208 -5.96 8.12 -12.62
CA ALA A 208 -5.01 8.14 -13.73
C ALA A 208 -4.24 6.81 -13.85
N LEU A 209 -3.80 6.22 -12.73
CA LEU A 209 -3.15 4.91 -12.70
C LEU A 209 -4.07 3.82 -13.27
N ARG A 210 -5.36 3.83 -12.91
CA ARG A 210 -6.33 2.84 -13.40
C ARG A 210 -6.78 3.10 -14.83
N GLY A 211 -6.86 4.37 -15.25
CA GLY A 211 -7.28 4.79 -16.59
C GLY A 211 -6.22 4.55 -17.67
N ALA A 212 -4.95 4.41 -17.30
CA ALA A 212 -3.86 4.02 -18.23
C ALA A 212 -4.03 2.60 -18.83
N SER A 213 -5.16 1.94 -18.54
CA SER A 213 -5.45 0.53 -18.80
C SER A 213 -6.68 0.28 -19.68
N ALA A 214 -7.32 1.35 -20.16
CA ALA A 214 -8.51 1.25 -21.00
C ALA A 214 -8.16 1.24 -22.51
#